data_14ff3a5d4782875e73ec1b9b63122343
#
_entry.id   14ff3a5d4782875e73ec1b9b63122343
#
_cell.length_a   1.000
_cell.length_b   1.000
_cell.length_c   1.000
_cell.angle_alpha   90.00
_cell.angle_beta   90.00
_cell.angle_gamma   90.00
#
_symmetry.space_group_name_H-M   'P 1'
#
loop_
_entity.id
_entity.type
_entity.pdbx_description
1 polymer ?
#
loop_
_entity_poly.entity_id
_entity_poly.type
_entity_poly.pdbx_seq_one_letter_code
_entity_poly.pdbx_strand_id
1 'polypeptide(L)'
;MQAVILRQNNTNTKSTIMEQDNKYCYKYLHPAVTADCVVFGYDVKEGLSLLLIERGLEPYKGRWAFPGGFMRIDESTDQCAERELGEETGLTSCYLEQFGSFSDVYRDPRERVVTIAYFALVKKSEVQGGDDARCARWFSIDKVPPLAFDHDHILSVALRKLKEKIHFEPIGFELLPEIFTMPQLQDLYESILGIKFDRRNFASKMLKLGILDIAVERPKGAASRIPVQYRFNKDNYDKMKSKGFRMEF
;
A
#
# COMPACT_ATOMS: atom_id res chain seq x y z
N MET A 1 -12.98 30.00 -36.49
CA MET A 1 -12.06 30.71 -35.59
C MET A 1 -10.83 29.83 -35.42
N GLN A 2 -9.69 30.26 -36.02
CA GLN A 2 -8.49 29.44 -36.19
C GLN A 2 -7.76 29.21 -34.86
N ALA A 3 -7.33 27.97 -34.65
CA ALA A 3 -6.44 27.61 -33.57
C ALA A 3 -5.05 28.23 -33.84
N VAL A 4 -4.52 28.98 -32.87
CA VAL A 4 -3.17 29.54 -32.94
C VAL A 4 -2.20 28.41 -32.54
N ILE A 5 -1.52 27.87 -33.55
CA ILE A 5 -0.38 26.98 -33.37
C ILE A 5 0.85 27.87 -33.22
N LEU A 6 1.43 27.93 -32.05
CA LEU A 6 2.77 28.50 -31.85
C LEU A 6 3.80 27.51 -32.38
N ARG A 7 4.24 27.72 -33.62
CA ARG A 7 5.44 27.09 -34.18
C ARG A 7 6.67 27.80 -33.61
N GLN A 8 7.43 27.12 -32.77
CA GLN A 8 8.84 27.46 -32.61
C GLN A 8 9.66 26.47 -33.47
N ASN A 9 10.34 27.05 -34.47
CA ASN A 9 11.35 26.35 -35.25
C ASN A 9 12.59 26.14 -34.38
N ASN A 10 13.06 24.89 -34.20
CA ASN A 10 14.48 24.61 -34.45
C ASN A 10 14.77 23.09 -34.41
N THR A 11 15.29 22.68 -35.56
CA THR A 11 16.35 21.68 -35.86
C THR A 11 16.36 20.31 -35.13
N ASN A 12 16.07 19.30 -35.93
CA ASN A 12 16.64 17.95 -35.97
C ASN A 12 16.84 17.20 -34.65
N THR A 13 15.78 16.54 -34.22
CA THR A 13 15.86 15.15 -33.73
C THR A 13 14.55 14.48 -34.13
N LYS A 14 14.66 13.43 -34.96
CA LYS A 14 13.53 12.57 -35.29
C LYS A 14 13.11 11.83 -34.01
N SER A 15 12.23 12.43 -33.21
CA SER A 15 11.40 11.69 -32.29
C SER A 15 10.33 11.03 -33.13
N THR A 16 10.35 9.72 -33.22
CA THR A 16 9.22 8.94 -33.71
C THR A 16 8.08 9.18 -32.72
N ILE A 17 7.28 10.22 -32.98
CA ILE A 17 5.99 10.37 -32.33
C ILE A 17 5.17 9.22 -32.93
N MET A 18 4.91 8.18 -32.13
CA MET A 18 3.85 7.25 -32.45
C MET A 18 2.59 8.08 -32.59
N GLU A 19 2.00 8.12 -33.80
CA GLU A 19 0.62 8.54 -34.02
C GLU A 19 -0.28 7.59 -33.24
N GLN A 20 -0.47 7.86 -31.94
CA GLN A 20 -1.62 7.35 -31.23
C GLN A 20 -2.81 8.15 -31.74
N ASP A 21 -3.80 7.45 -32.29
CA ASP A 21 -5.13 8.01 -32.55
C ASP A 21 -5.57 8.74 -31.28
N ASN A 22 -5.46 10.06 -31.29
CA ASN A 22 -5.89 10.90 -30.15
C ASN A 22 -7.41 10.84 -30.03
N LYS A 23 -7.90 9.80 -29.37
CA LYS A 23 -9.33 9.58 -29.09
C LYS A 23 -9.94 10.74 -28.29
N TYR A 24 -9.11 11.48 -27.56
CA TYR A 24 -9.55 12.56 -26.69
C TYR A 24 -8.92 13.89 -27.11
N CYS A 25 -9.77 14.94 -27.17
CA CYS A 25 -9.35 16.32 -27.38
C CYS A 25 -9.85 17.17 -26.20
N TYR A 26 -8.93 17.86 -25.53
CA TYR A 26 -9.24 18.57 -24.31
C TYR A 26 -9.32 20.08 -24.58
N LYS A 27 -10.39 20.72 -24.06
CA LYS A 27 -10.60 22.17 -24.15
C LYS A 27 -9.73 22.96 -23.18
N TYR A 28 -9.47 22.37 -22.00
CA TYR A 28 -8.70 22.98 -20.92
C TYR A 28 -7.50 22.13 -20.58
N LEU A 29 -6.42 22.77 -20.11
CA LEU A 29 -5.31 22.08 -19.51
C LEU A 29 -5.78 21.29 -18.29
N HIS A 30 -5.29 20.09 -18.12
CA HIS A 30 -5.58 19.23 -16.97
C HIS A 30 -4.29 18.65 -16.41
N PRO A 31 -4.28 18.31 -15.11
CA PRO A 31 -3.12 17.68 -14.50
C PRO A 31 -2.92 16.26 -15.04
N ALA A 32 -1.68 15.82 -15.05
CA ALA A 32 -1.40 14.40 -15.12
C ALA A 32 -1.86 13.72 -13.84
N VAL A 33 -2.23 12.44 -13.95
CA VAL A 33 -2.67 11.62 -12.81
C VAL A 33 -1.64 10.51 -12.59
N THR A 34 -1.25 10.29 -11.34
CA THR A 34 -0.40 9.18 -10.92
C THR A 34 -1.13 8.32 -9.89
N ALA A 35 -0.68 7.09 -9.71
CA ALA A 35 -1.03 6.24 -8.58
C ALA A 35 0.24 5.93 -7.80
N ASP A 36 0.24 6.21 -6.48
CA ASP A 36 1.34 5.92 -5.58
C ASP A 36 0.91 4.91 -4.51
N CYS A 37 1.67 3.82 -4.34
CA CYS A 37 1.34 2.70 -3.46
C CYS A 37 2.18 2.71 -2.18
N VAL A 38 1.57 2.99 -1.03
CA VAL A 38 2.19 2.83 0.29
C VAL A 38 2.06 1.37 0.70
N VAL A 39 3.13 0.60 0.52
CA VAL A 39 3.13 -0.85 0.70
C VAL A 39 3.61 -1.20 2.10
N PHE A 40 2.71 -1.66 2.95
CA PHE A 40 3.03 -2.16 4.28
C PHE A 40 3.23 -3.67 4.24
N GLY A 41 4.30 -4.12 4.90
CA GLY A 41 4.58 -5.52 5.15
C GLY A 41 4.84 -5.75 6.64
N TYR A 42 4.62 -6.95 7.12
CA TYR A 42 4.85 -7.30 8.51
C TYR A 42 5.67 -8.58 8.62
N ASP A 43 6.61 -8.58 9.55
CA ASP A 43 7.37 -9.74 9.99
C ASP A 43 7.41 -9.76 11.53
N VAL A 44 7.26 -10.96 12.12
CA VAL A 44 7.18 -11.13 13.58
C VAL A 44 8.45 -10.63 14.31
N LYS A 45 9.61 -10.68 13.66
CA LYS A 45 10.88 -10.25 14.26
C LYS A 45 11.20 -8.79 14.02
N GLU A 46 10.83 -8.30 12.83
CA GLU A 46 11.19 -6.95 12.37
C GLU A 46 10.06 -5.94 12.54
N GLY A 47 8.83 -6.42 12.80
CA GLY A 47 7.63 -5.57 12.94
C GLY A 47 7.12 -5.02 11.61
N LEU A 48 6.38 -3.92 11.69
CA LEU A 48 5.82 -3.22 10.53
C LEU A 48 6.93 -2.61 9.69
N SER A 49 6.87 -2.86 8.39
CA SER A 49 7.84 -2.39 7.41
C SER A 49 7.14 -1.71 6.24
N LEU A 50 7.86 -0.81 5.59
CA LEU A 50 7.45 -0.08 4.39
C LEU A 50 8.33 -0.50 3.21
N LEU A 51 7.73 -0.83 2.08
CA LEU A 51 8.45 -1.09 0.84
C LEU A 51 8.67 0.21 0.09
N LEU A 52 9.90 0.46 -0.29
CA LEU A 52 10.28 1.63 -1.08
C LEU A 52 11.12 1.19 -2.28
N ILE A 53 11.09 2.00 -3.32
CA ILE A 53 11.94 1.89 -4.48
C ILE A 53 12.99 3.01 -4.49
N GLU A 54 14.20 2.74 -4.99
CA GLU A 54 15.20 3.76 -5.26
C GLU A 54 14.97 4.30 -6.67
N ARG A 55 14.73 5.59 -6.79
CA ARG A 55 14.48 6.24 -8.07
C ARG A 55 15.70 6.18 -9.00
N GLY A 56 15.51 5.66 -10.21
CA GLY A 56 16.54 5.59 -11.25
C GLY A 56 16.71 6.90 -12.03
N LEU A 57 15.67 7.75 -12.10
CA LEU A 57 15.56 8.93 -12.95
C LEU A 57 15.34 10.22 -12.17
N GLU A 58 15.69 11.36 -12.79
CA GLU A 58 15.31 12.68 -12.27
C GLU A 58 13.80 12.95 -12.43
N PRO A 59 13.21 13.75 -11.57
CA PRO A 59 13.76 14.39 -10.38
C PRO A 59 13.95 13.38 -9.24
N TYR A 60 14.81 13.74 -8.29
CA TYR A 60 15.10 12.94 -7.09
C TYR A 60 15.80 11.60 -7.35
N LYS A 61 16.60 11.47 -8.39
CA LYS A 61 17.42 10.28 -8.65
C LYS A 61 18.22 9.86 -7.43
N GLY A 62 18.18 8.55 -7.09
CA GLY A 62 18.85 7.98 -5.92
C GLY A 62 18.09 8.19 -4.60
N ARG A 63 16.94 8.89 -4.60
CA ARG A 63 16.08 8.97 -3.43
C ARG A 63 15.05 7.84 -3.40
N TRP A 64 14.57 7.55 -2.20
CA TRP A 64 13.54 6.57 -1.97
C TRP A 64 12.15 7.16 -2.22
N ALA A 65 11.28 6.37 -2.83
CA ALA A 65 9.90 6.73 -3.14
C ALA A 65 8.98 5.53 -2.95
N PHE A 66 7.67 5.78 -2.98
CA PHE A 66 6.71 4.70 -3.12
C PHE A 66 6.76 4.14 -4.54
N PRO A 67 6.47 2.83 -4.72
CA PRO A 67 6.10 2.30 -6.02
C PRO A 67 4.93 3.07 -6.60
N GLY A 68 5.00 3.42 -7.89
CA GLY A 68 3.95 4.18 -8.54
C GLY A 68 4.41 4.95 -9.76
N GLY A 69 3.44 5.36 -10.57
CA GLY A 69 3.72 6.07 -11.82
C GLY A 69 2.50 6.70 -12.45
N PHE A 70 2.68 7.14 -13.68
CA PHE A 70 1.64 7.83 -14.43
C PHE A 70 0.56 6.86 -14.95
N MET A 71 -0.69 7.25 -14.75
CA MET A 71 -1.85 6.56 -15.28
C MET A 71 -1.88 6.66 -16.81
N ARG A 72 -2.03 5.53 -17.48
CA ARG A 72 -2.23 5.46 -18.93
C ARG A 72 -3.66 5.86 -19.28
N ILE A 73 -3.88 6.26 -20.52
CA ILE A 73 -5.19 6.78 -20.96
C ILE A 73 -6.30 5.71 -21.00
N ASP A 74 -5.93 4.45 -21.03
CA ASP A 74 -6.79 3.30 -21.17
C ASP A 74 -6.90 2.45 -19.88
N GLU A 75 -6.39 2.96 -18.76
CA GLU A 75 -6.46 2.28 -17.47
C GLU A 75 -7.16 3.14 -16.40
N SER A 76 -7.77 2.49 -15.41
CA SER A 76 -8.24 3.13 -14.19
C SER A 76 -7.09 3.38 -13.22
N THR A 77 -7.33 4.18 -12.17
CA THR A 77 -6.33 4.40 -11.12
C THR A 77 -5.99 3.12 -10.36
N ASP A 78 -6.97 2.19 -10.17
CA ASP A 78 -6.74 0.89 -9.54
C ASP A 78 -5.84 0.02 -10.42
N GLN A 79 -6.11 -0.04 -11.73
CA GLN A 79 -5.27 -0.76 -12.69
C GLN A 79 -3.85 -0.18 -12.79
N CYS A 80 -3.73 1.15 -12.75
CA CYS A 80 -2.44 1.83 -12.69
C CYS A 80 -1.66 1.41 -11.44
N ALA A 81 -2.29 1.45 -10.26
CA ALA A 81 -1.66 1.07 -9.00
C ALA A 81 -1.21 -0.41 -9.00
N GLU A 82 -2.05 -1.32 -9.49
CA GLU A 82 -1.72 -2.75 -9.63
C GLU A 82 -0.55 -2.98 -10.60
N ARG A 83 -0.57 -2.31 -11.75
CA ARG A 83 0.49 -2.43 -12.77
C ARG A 83 1.82 -1.92 -12.25
N GLU A 84 1.87 -0.68 -11.74
CA GLU A 84 3.09 -0.07 -11.22
C GLU A 84 3.68 -0.88 -10.06
N LEU A 85 2.82 -1.35 -9.14
CA LEU A 85 3.26 -2.21 -8.06
C LEU A 85 3.90 -3.50 -8.57
N GLY A 86 3.29 -4.14 -9.57
CA GLY A 86 3.82 -5.33 -10.22
C GLY A 86 5.13 -5.08 -10.96
N GLU A 87 5.18 -4.02 -11.78
CA GLU A 87 6.35 -3.66 -12.60
C GLU A 87 7.56 -3.30 -11.73
N GLU A 88 7.37 -2.53 -10.65
CA GLU A 88 8.47 -2.02 -9.82
C GLU A 88 8.89 -2.92 -8.66
N THR A 89 8.03 -3.84 -8.21
CA THR A 89 8.32 -4.66 -7.02
C THR A 89 8.12 -6.15 -7.21
N GLY A 90 7.48 -6.57 -8.30
CA GLY A 90 7.09 -7.95 -8.53
C GLY A 90 5.89 -8.42 -7.68
N LEU A 91 5.30 -7.55 -6.87
CA LEU A 91 4.14 -7.88 -6.03
C LEU A 91 2.87 -7.94 -6.86
N THR A 92 2.14 -9.04 -6.75
CA THR A 92 0.85 -9.26 -7.40
C THR A 92 -0.15 -9.80 -6.37
N SER A 93 -1.45 -9.57 -6.60
CA SER A 93 -2.53 -10.12 -5.75
C SER A 93 -2.42 -9.73 -4.27
N CYS A 94 -2.29 -8.45 -3.97
CA CYS A 94 -2.31 -7.93 -2.61
C CYS A 94 -3.62 -7.18 -2.30
N TYR A 95 -3.89 -6.99 -1.01
CA TYR A 95 -4.91 -6.03 -0.61
C TYR A 95 -4.48 -4.63 -1.02
N LEU A 96 -5.27 -3.98 -1.83
CA LEU A 96 -5.03 -2.64 -2.34
C LEU A 96 -6.27 -1.78 -2.11
N GLU A 97 -6.10 -0.61 -1.49
CA GLU A 97 -7.22 0.29 -1.22
C GLU A 97 -6.79 1.75 -1.34
N GLN A 98 -7.57 2.50 -2.11
CA GLN A 98 -7.42 3.95 -2.19
C GLN A 98 -7.70 4.59 -0.82
N PHE A 99 -6.79 5.44 -0.34
CA PHE A 99 -7.01 6.16 0.92
C PHE A 99 -7.04 7.68 0.79
N GLY A 100 -6.67 8.23 -0.37
CA GLY A 100 -6.73 9.67 -0.58
C GLY A 100 -6.20 10.11 -1.94
N SER A 101 -6.35 11.40 -2.21
CA SER A 101 -5.73 12.09 -3.34
C SER A 101 -4.90 13.27 -2.83
N PHE A 102 -3.74 13.50 -3.44
CA PHE A 102 -2.83 14.57 -3.07
C PHE A 102 -2.60 15.45 -4.28
N SER A 103 -2.91 16.72 -4.13
CA SER A 103 -3.02 17.64 -5.25
C SER A 103 -2.37 19.00 -4.97
N ASP A 104 -1.35 19.06 -4.10
CA ASP A 104 -0.57 20.28 -3.95
C ASP A 104 -0.02 20.73 -5.30
N VAL A 105 -0.04 22.04 -5.56
CA VAL A 105 0.31 22.58 -6.89
C VAL A 105 1.75 22.27 -7.25
N TYR A 106 2.63 22.22 -6.26
CA TYR A 106 4.07 22.09 -6.44
C TYR A 106 4.61 20.73 -5.96
N ARG A 107 3.72 19.72 -5.79
CA ARG A 107 4.14 18.40 -5.33
C ARG A 107 5.13 17.70 -6.25
N ASP A 108 5.04 17.98 -7.54
CA ASP A 108 5.96 17.47 -8.56
C ASP A 108 6.59 18.66 -9.32
N PRO A 109 7.93 18.77 -9.39
CA PRO A 109 8.59 19.88 -10.04
C PRO A 109 8.53 19.83 -11.57
N ARG A 110 8.11 18.71 -12.18
CA ARG A 110 8.08 18.54 -13.65
C ARG A 110 6.86 19.19 -14.27
N GLU A 111 5.69 18.99 -13.65
CA GLU A 111 4.40 19.44 -14.17
C GLU A 111 3.32 19.39 -13.09
N ARG A 112 2.12 19.81 -13.48
CA ARG A 112 0.95 19.71 -12.60
C ARG A 112 0.49 18.26 -12.49
N VAL A 113 0.68 17.65 -11.32
CA VAL A 113 0.35 16.24 -11.04
C VAL A 113 -0.62 16.15 -9.88
N VAL A 114 -1.58 15.24 -10.00
CA VAL A 114 -2.43 14.78 -8.90
C VAL A 114 -2.17 13.28 -8.72
N THR A 115 -1.82 12.85 -7.51
CA THR A 115 -1.73 11.43 -7.23
C THR A 115 -2.94 10.91 -6.49
N ILE A 116 -3.34 9.70 -6.85
CA ILE A 116 -4.27 8.88 -6.13
C ILE A 116 -3.43 7.90 -5.32
N ALA A 117 -3.51 8.01 -3.99
CA ALA A 117 -2.68 7.20 -3.11
C ALA A 117 -3.44 5.97 -2.60
N TYR A 118 -2.76 4.84 -2.71
CA TYR A 118 -3.21 3.53 -2.26
C TYR A 118 -2.33 3.04 -1.13
N PHE A 119 -2.88 2.32 -0.17
CA PHE A 119 -2.07 1.44 0.64
C PHE A 119 -2.29 -0.02 0.23
N ALA A 120 -1.20 -0.76 0.22
CA ALA A 120 -1.19 -2.19 0.01
C ALA A 120 -0.74 -2.88 1.29
N LEU A 121 -1.39 -4.00 1.62
CA LEU A 121 -1.04 -4.83 2.75
C LEU A 121 -0.57 -6.18 2.23
N VAL A 122 0.68 -6.54 2.53
CA VAL A 122 1.29 -7.76 2.02
C VAL A 122 2.05 -8.50 3.12
N LYS A 123 2.13 -9.81 3.00
CA LYS A 123 3.11 -10.58 3.76
C LYS A 123 4.49 -10.19 3.26
N LYS A 124 5.39 -9.88 4.18
CA LYS A 124 6.75 -9.51 3.80
C LYS A 124 7.42 -10.66 3.05
N SER A 125 7.91 -10.37 1.87
CA SER A 125 8.58 -11.31 0.98
C SER A 125 9.84 -10.67 0.39
N GLU A 126 10.65 -11.47 -0.29
CA GLU A 126 11.72 -10.94 -1.13
C GLU A 126 11.09 -10.14 -2.28
N VAL A 127 11.67 -8.99 -2.56
CA VAL A 127 11.23 -8.08 -3.63
C VAL A 127 12.40 -7.80 -4.56
N GLN A 128 12.09 -7.60 -5.81
CA GLN A 128 13.06 -7.26 -6.85
C GLN A 128 12.70 -5.90 -7.42
N GLY A 129 13.69 -5.04 -7.65
CA GLY A 129 13.49 -3.79 -8.38
C GLY A 129 13.14 -4.07 -9.84
N GLY A 130 12.20 -3.32 -10.41
CA GLY A 130 11.78 -3.40 -11.81
C GLY A 130 12.35 -2.26 -12.66
N ASP A 131 11.74 -1.99 -13.82
CA ASP A 131 12.26 -1.21 -14.94
C ASP A 131 12.89 0.14 -14.59
N ASP A 132 12.18 1.04 -13.92
CA ASP A 132 12.64 2.38 -13.55
C ASP A 132 13.21 2.46 -12.13
N ALA A 133 13.04 1.40 -11.33
CA ALA A 133 13.56 1.28 -9.97
C ALA A 133 14.94 0.60 -10.00
N ARG A 134 15.96 1.24 -9.40
CA ARG A 134 17.27 0.61 -9.22
C ARG A 134 17.23 -0.59 -8.29
N CYS A 135 16.41 -0.50 -7.26
CA CYS A 135 16.14 -1.59 -6.32
C CYS A 135 14.85 -1.31 -5.56
N ALA A 136 14.18 -2.36 -5.11
CA ALA A 136 13.11 -2.30 -4.13
C ALA A 136 13.62 -2.84 -2.79
N ARG A 137 13.23 -2.20 -1.67
CA ARG A 137 13.74 -2.57 -0.35
C ARG A 137 12.73 -2.30 0.77
N TRP A 138 12.68 -3.23 1.72
CA TRP A 138 11.94 -3.06 2.97
C TRP A 138 12.70 -2.23 3.98
N PHE A 139 12.01 -1.26 4.59
CA PHE A 139 12.48 -0.45 5.70
C PHE A 139 11.57 -0.65 6.90
N SER A 140 12.15 -0.83 8.09
CA SER A 140 11.36 -0.74 9.31
C SER A 140 10.68 0.62 9.36
N ILE A 141 9.42 0.68 9.79
CA ILE A 141 8.64 1.91 9.81
C ILE A 141 9.31 3.02 10.64
N ASP A 142 10.07 2.65 11.66
CA ASP A 142 10.80 3.59 12.52
C ASP A 142 12.13 4.09 11.90
N LYS A 143 12.53 3.53 10.75
CA LYS A 143 13.82 3.82 10.09
C LYS A 143 13.64 4.19 8.62
N VAL A 144 12.49 4.71 8.26
CA VAL A 144 12.23 5.18 6.90
C VAL A 144 13.13 6.39 6.60
N PRO A 145 13.91 6.37 5.50
CA PRO A 145 14.72 7.52 5.09
C PRO A 145 13.83 8.66 4.57
N PRO A 146 14.36 9.89 4.43
CA PRO A 146 13.64 10.98 3.76
C PRO A 146 13.24 10.59 2.35
N LEU A 147 11.97 10.79 2.01
CA LEU A 147 11.39 10.36 0.75
C LEU A 147 11.49 11.45 -0.33
N ALA A 148 11.27 11.03 -1.59
CA ALA A 148 11.13 11.94 -2.72
C ALA A 148 9.75 12.61 -2.71
N PHE A 149 9.61 13.72 -3.42
CA PHE A 149 8.36 14.46 -3.56
C PHE A 149 7.73 14.84 -2.20
N ASP A 150 6.41 14.70 -2.12
CA ASP A 150 5.60 14.87 -0.90
C ASP A 150 5.32 13.52 -0.19
N HIS A 151 6.09 12.47 -0.49
CA HIS A 151 5.85 11.12 0.01
C HIS A 151 5.96 11.01 1.53
N ASP A 152 6.76 11.83 2.21
CA ASP A 152 6.77 11.89 3.68
C ASP A 152 5.40 12.31 4.23
N HIS A 153 4.74 13.27 3.58
CA HIS A 153 3.39 13.70 3.95
C HIS A 153 2.37 12.58 3.67
N ILE A 154 2.43 11.95 2.49
CA ILE A 154 1.56 10.83 2.12
C ILE A 154 1.70 9.69 3.13
N LEU A 155 2.94 9.32 3.53
CA LEU A 155 3.20 8.30 4.56
C LEU A 155 2.51 8.62 5.89
N SER A 156 2.62 9.88 6.34
CA SER A 156 2.00 10.30 7.59
C SER A 156 0.48 10.12 7.58
N VAL A 157 -0.17 10.42 6.44
CA VAL A 157 -1.61 10.21 6.24
C VAL A 157 -1.95 8.73 6.16
N ALA A 158 -1.15 7.93 5.43
CA ALA A 158 -1.36 6.49 5.29
C ALA A 158 -1.29 5.77 6.64
N LEU A 159 -0.29 6.08 7.48
CA LEU A 159 -0.15 5.50 8.82
C LEU A 159 -1.34 5.87 9.72
N ARG A 160 -1.81 7.11 9.66
CA ARG A 160 -3.00 7.51 10.41
C ARG A 160 -4.23 6.73 9.95
N LYS A 161 -4.45 6.60 8.64
CA LYS A 161 -5.55 5.84 8.06
C LYS A 161 -5.49 4.36 8.39
N LEU A 162 -4.30 3.76 8.34
CA LEU A 162 -4.08 2.36 8.75
C LEU A 162 -4.46 2.15 10.23
N LYS A 163 -4.01 3.06 11.12
CA LYS A 163 -4.36 3.04 12.55
C LYS A 163 -5.87 3.18 12.77
N GLU A 164 -6.52 4.13 12.10
CA GLU A 164 -7.96 4.31 12.18
C GLU A 164 -8.70 3.03 11.72
N LYS A 165 -8.30 2.51 10.58
CA LYS A 165 -9.00 1.38 9.94
C LYS A 165 -8.89 0.08 10.72
N ILE A 166 -7.73 -0.23 11.31
CA ILE A 166 -7.53 -1.48 12.07
C ILE A 166 -8.42 -1.57 13.32
N HIS A 167 -8.95 -0.46 13.82
CA HIS A 167 -9.93 -0.46 14.91
C HIS A 167 -11.31 -0.97 14.46
N PHE A 168 -11.66 -0.81 13.19
CA PHE A 168 -13.01 -1.08 12.70
C PHE A 168 -13.09 -2.21 11.69
N GLU A 169 -11.95 -2.58 11.10
CA GLU A 169 -11.87 -3.62 10.08
C GLU A 169 -10.68 -4.57 10.34
N PRO A 170 -10.84 -5.86 10.06
CA PRO A 170 -9.79 -6.86 10.33
C PRO A 170 -8.69 -6.88 9.25
N ILE A 171 -8.31 -5.72 8.72
CA ILE A 171 -7.31 -5.60 7.65
C ILE A 171 -5.93 -6.11 8.05
N GLY A 172 -5.61 -6.18 9.35
CA GLY A 172 -4.35 -6.72 9.83
C GLY A 172 -4.11 -8.18 9.46
N PHE A 173 -5.18 -8.95 9.17
CA PHE A 173 -5.02 -10.35 8.77
C PHE A 173 -4.35 -10.52 7.41
N GLU A 174 -4.41 -9.53 6.53
CA GLU A 174 -3.69 -9.52 5.26
C GLU A 174 -2.16 -9.51 5.44
N LEU A 175 -1.69 -9.05 6.59
CA LEU A 175 -0.28 -8.98 6.96
C LEU A 175 0.23 -10.24 7.67
N LEU A 176 -0.66 -11.12 8.14
CA LEU A 176 -0.31 -12.33 8.87
C LEU A 176 -0.23 -13.56 7.96
N PRO A 177 0.52 -14.60 8.35
CA PRO A 177 0.37 -15.93 7.77
C PRO A 177 -1.08 -16.41 7.89
N GLU A 178 -1.51 -17.32 7.00
CA GLU A 178 -2.86 -17.91 7.05
C GLU A 178 -3.17 -18.55 8.41
N ILE A 179 -2.15 -19.17 9.02
CA ILE A 179 -2.22 -19.76 10.35
C ILE A 179 -1.26 -18.98 11.26
N PHE A 180 -1.79 -18.42 12.33
CA PHE A 180 -1.05 -17.59 13.27
C PHE A 180 -1.43 -17.90 14.72
N THR A 181 -0.62 -17.41 15.64
CA THR A 181 -0.87 -17.49 17.09
C THR A 181 -1.44 -16.16 17.60
N MET A 182 -2.13 -16.22 18.75
CA MET A 182 -2.64 -14.98 19.39
C MET A 182 -1.52 -13.97 19.72
N PRO A 183 -0.33 -14.37 20.19
CA PRO A 183 0.78 -13.43 20.34
C PRO A 183 1.18 -12.73 19.03
N GLN A 184 1.24 -13.45 17.90
CA GLN A 184 1.57 -12.83 16.61
C GLN A 184 0.52 -11.79 16.19
N LEU A 185 -0.76 -12.09 16.40
CA LEU A 185 -1.84 -11.14 16.16
C LEU A 185 -1.72 -9.91 17.06
N GLN A 186 -1.43 -10.11 18.35
CA GLN A 186 -1.23 -9.03 19.31
C GLN A 186 -0.04 -8.16 18.93
N ASP A 187 1.10 -8.75 18.61
CA ASP A 187 2.32 -8.03 18.21
C ASP A 187 2.09 -7.18 16.95
N LEU A 188 1.31 -7.69 15.98
CA LEU A 188 0.92 -6.92 14.80
C LEU A 188 0.10 -5.69 15.19
N TYR A 189 -0.95 -5.85 16.00
CA TYR A 189 -1.79 -4.74 16.45
C TYR A 189 -0.99 -3.70 17.24
N GLU A 190 -0.13 -4.16 18.15
CA GLU A 190 0.78 -3.30 18.91
C GLU A 190 1.75 -2.55 17.99
N SER A 191 2.28 -3.20 16.97
CA SER A 191 3.19 -2.61 15.99
C SER A 191 2.52 -1.50 15.16
N ILE A 192 1.26 -1.71 14.73
CA ILE A 192 0.52 -0.71 13.95
C ILE A 192 0.05 0.45 14.84
N LEU A 193 -0.52 0.16 16.01
CA LEU A 193 -1.12 1.17 16.87
C LEU A 193 -0.10 1.95 17.71
N GLY A 194 1.09 1.35 17.95
CA GLY A 194 2.13 1.94 18.79
C GLY A 194 1.81 1.91 20.28
N ILE A 195 0.95 0.97 20.72
CA ILE A 195 0.53 0.79 22.12
C ILE A 195 0.75 -0.66 22.54
N LYS A 196 0.78 -0.92 23.86
CA LYS A 196 0.88 -2.28 24.41
C LYS A 196 -0.44 -2.71 25.00
N PHE A 197 -0.79 -3.99 24.76
CA PHE A 197 -2.01 -4.58 25.28
C PHE A 197 -1.71 -5.62 26.38
N ASP A 198 -2.62 -5.73 27.34
CA ASP A 198 -2.64 -6.89 28.23
C ASP A 198 -3.03 -8.15 27.44
N ARG A 199 -2.23 -9.19 27.54
CA ARG A 199 -2.39 -10.42 26.75
C ARG A 199 -3.74 -11.11 26.93
N ARG A 200 -4.27 -11.14 28.17
CA ARG A 200 -5.54 -11.81 28.47
C ARG A 200 -6.71 -11.02 27.94
N ASN A 201 -6.68 -9.72 28.13
CA ASN A 201 -7.73 -8.82 27.62
C ASN A 201 -7.76 -8.80 26.10
N PHE A 202 -6.61 -8.71 25.44
CA PHE A 202 -6.50 -8.76 23.99
C PHE A 202 -7.08 -10.06 23.44
N ALA A 203 -6.60 -11.22 23.95
CA ALA A 203 -7.07 -12.53 23.50
C ALA A 203 -8.58 -12.71 23.74
N SER A 204 -9.07 -12.33 24.92
CA SER A 204 -10.51 -12.40 25.23
C SER A 204 -11.34 -11.55 24.27
N LYS A 205 -10.88 -10.33 23.96
CA LYS A 205 -11.58 -9.42 23.03
C LYS A 205 -11.61 -10.00 21.62
N MET A 206 -10.46 -10.44 21.09
CA MET A 206 -10.37 -11.04 19.75
C MET A 206 -11.24 -12.29 19.60
N LEU A 207 -11.24 -13.17 20.58
CA LEU A 207 -12.06 -14.39 20.53
C LEU A 207 -13.57 -14.07 20.58
N LYS A 208 -13.98 -13.06 21.34
CA LYS A 208 -15.39 -12.61 21.39
C LYS A 208 -15.91 -12.03 20.08
N LEU A 209 -15.03 -11.54 19.21
CA LEU A 209 -15.45 -11.05 17.88
C LEU A 209 -16.02 -12.16 16.99
N GLY A 210 -15.70 -13.44 17.26
CA GLY A 210 -16.21 -14.55 16.48
C GLY A 210 -15.67 -14.66 15.04
N ILE A 211 -14.55 -14.00 14.77
CA ILE A 211 -13.90 -13.95 13.43
C ILE A 211 -12.67 -14.84 13.31
N LEU A 212 -12.41 -15.69 14.34
CA LEU A 212 -11.27 -16.59 14.39
C LEU A 212 -11.75 -18.02 14.53
N ASP A 213 -11.19 -18.92 13.70
CA ASP A 213 -11.32 -20.36 13.87
C ASP A 213 -10.04 -20.93 14.46
N ILE A 214 -10.17 -21.99 15.25
CA ILE A 214 -9.01 -22.79 15.70
C ILE A 214 -8.53 -23.61 14.50
N ALA A 215 -7.30 -23.34 14.04
CA ALA A 215 -6.66 -24.06 12.94
C ALA A 215 -5.92 -25.31 13.46
N VAL A 216 -5.22 -25.18 14.61
CA VAL A 216 -4.50 -26.27 15.25
C VAL A 216 -4.77 -26.23 16.75
N GLU A 217 -5.42 -27.28 17.26
CA GLU A 217 -5.64 -27.43 18.68
C GLU A 217 -4.35 -27.83 19.43
N ARG A 218 -4.30 -27.48 20.69
CA ARG A 218 -3.22 -27.98 21.54
C ARG A 218 -3.39 -29.49 21.74
N PRO A 219 -2.34 -30.33 21.53
CA PRO A 219 -2.41 -31.74 21.81
C PRO A 219 -2.75 -32.00 23.29
N LYS A 220 -3.64 -32.95 23.54
CA LYS A 220 -4.00 -33.38 24.94
C LYS A 220 -2.73 -33.84 25.66
N GLY A 221 -2.45 -33.31 26.84
CA GLY A 221 -1.26 -33.63 27.61
C GLY A 221 0.02 -32.89 27.21
N ALA A 222 0.00 -32.07 26.20
CA ALA A 222 1.16 -31.22 25.84
C ALA A 222 1.42 -30.15 26.90
N ALA A 223 2.71 -29.90 27.17
CA ALA A 223 3.11 -28.83 28.06
C ALA A 223 2.51 -27.48 27.54
N SER A 224 2.22 -26.57 28.48
CA SER A 224 1.63 -25.22 28.24
C SER A 224 2.36 -24.38 27.18
N ARG A 225 3.47 -24.87 26.63
CA ARG A 225 4.36 -24.14 25.71
C ARG A 225 3.91 -24.14 24.23
N ILE A 226 3.01 -25.07 23.83
CA ILE A 226 2.52 -25.09 22.44
C ILE A 226 1.30 -24.17 22.36
N PRO A 227 1.38 -23.04 21.65
CA PRO A 227 0.25 -22.13 21.53
C PRO A 227 -0.83 -22.73 20.61
N VAL A 228 -2.09 -22.40 20.89
CA VAL A 228 -3.20 -22.63 19.96
C VAL A 228 -2.97 -21.75 18.73
N GLN A 229 -3.23 -22.30 17.56
CA GLN A 229 -3.11 -21.58 16.30
C GLN A 229 -4.50 -21.30 15.71
N TYR A 230 -4.64 -20.15 15.13
CA TYR A 230 -5.89 -19.63 14.61
C TYR A 230 -5.77 -19.33 13.13
N ARG A 231 -6.92 -19.23 12.45
CA ARG A 231 -7.07 -18.64 11.13
C ARG A 231 -8.18 -17.61 11.15
N PHE A 232 -8.12 -16.64 10.26
CA PHE A 232 -9.20 -15.68 10.07
C PHE A 232 -10.37 -16.35 9.33
N ASN A 233 -11.57 -16.23 9.89
CA ASN A 233 -12.81 -16.70 9.26
C ASN A 233 -13.46 -15.55 8.47
N LYS A 234 -13.00 -15.39 7.23
CA LYS A 234 -13.48 -14.35 6.33
C LYS A 234 -14.98 -14.50 6.04
N ASP A 235 -15.45 -15.71 5.80
CA ASP A 235 -16.86 -15.97 5.47
C ASP A 235 -17.79 -15.55 6.62
N ASN A 236 -17.40 -15.82 7.86
CA ASN A 236 -18.16 -15.38 9.01
C ASN A 236 -18.11 -13.87 9.18
N TYR A 237 -16.92 -13.27 9.01
CA TYR A 237 -16.79 -11.81 9.04
C TYR A 237 -17.66 -11.13 7.99
N ASP A 238 -17.66 -11.60 6.74
CA ASP A 238 -18.46 -11.03 5.65
C ASP A 238 -19.97 -11.14 5.94
N LYS A 239 -20.42 -12.28 6.49
CA LYS A 239 -21.79 -12.46 6.97
C LYS A 239 -22.17 -11.51 8.10
N MET A 240 -21.27 -11.26 9.02
CA MET A 240 -21.50 -10.33 10.12
C MET A 240 -21.49 -8.88 9.62
N LYS A 241 -20.55 -8.52 8.73
CA LYS A 241 -20.46 -7.20 8.11
C LYS A 241 -21.73 -6.85 7.33
N SER A 242 -22.28 -7.79 6.56
CA SER A 242 -23.53 -7.59 5.83
C SER A 242 -24.75 -7.33 6.74
N LYS A 243 -24.67 -7.71 8.03
CA LYS A 243 -25.68 -7.45 9.06
C LYS A 243 -25.38 -6.19 9.91
N GLY A 244 -24.40 -5.39 9.48
CA GLY A 244 -24.04 -4.13 10.16
C GLY A 244 -22.99 -4.29 11.27
N PHE A 245 -22.36 -5.45 11.41
CA PHE A 245 -21.28 -5.62 12.36
C PHE A 245 -20.09 -4.71 12.00
N ARG A 246 -19.57 -4.02 13.00
CA ARG A 246 -18.30 -3.31 12.95
C ARG A 246 -17.41 -3.81 14.08
N MET A 247 -16.18 -4.10 13.73
CA MET A 247 -15.18 -4.41 14.76
C MET A 247 -14.89 -3.12 15.54
N GLU A 248 -14.99 -3.19 16.86
CA GLU A 248 -14.54 -2.11 17.75
C GLU A 248 -13.40 -2.64 18.59
N PHE A 249 -12.21 -2.14 18.31
CA PHE A 249 -11.00 -2.61 19.00
C PHE A 249 -10.37 -1.51 19.86
#